data_1e24d5f179424389003b32d823c6cbde
#
_entry.id   1e24d5f179424389003b32d823c6cbde
#
_cell.length_a   1.000
_cell.length_b   1.000
_cell.length_c   1.000
_cell.angle_alpha   90.00
_cell.angle_beta   90.00
_cell.angle_gamma   90.00
#
_symmetry.space_group_name_H-M   'P 1'
#
loop_
_entity.id
_entity.type
_entity.pdbx_description
1 polymer ?
#
loop_
_entity_poly.entity_id
_entity_poly.type
_entity_poly.pdbx_seq_one_letter_code
_entity_poly.pdbx_strand_id
1 'polypeptide(L)'
;MMPTLFEPAHPGRTSPIRVLMLPAAYAEPSDFVQHGFARAVRERSIEVDLVFTGFHLQEVNDGRVFTRLRDEILLPAAALGCAVWLGGISLGGYLALGYAERHQGELAGLCLFAPYLGSYLVTSEIERAQGLESWQPGEFPEDDDERRVWRFIRTLGAGSLPVHLGLGREDRFARRHALMAAALRRDDVDVVPGGHDWLTWRRLWDRFLVARFAPKPQPVEP
;
A
#
# COMPACT_ATOMS: atom_id res chain seq x y z
N MET A 1 21.90 0.20 4.15
CA MET A 1 21.00 0.32 2.97
C MET A 1 19.88 -0.70 3.09
N MET A 2 18.65 -0.32 2.77
CA MET A 2 17.50 -1.26 2.79
C MET A 2 17.69 -2.34 1.72
N PRO A 3 17.39 -3.63 2.03
CA PRO A 3 17.40 -4.69 1.01
C PRO A 3 16.43 -4.33 -0.11
N THR A 4 16.90 -4.24 -1.35
CA THR A 4 16.08 -3.73 -2.46
C THR A 4 16.35 -4.49 -3.74
N LEU A 5 15.28 -4.87 -4.45
CA LEU A 5 15.30 -5.35 -5.82
C LEU A 5 14.65 -4.30 -6.73
N PHE A 6 15.36 -3.92 -7.77
CA PHE A 6 14.89 -3.00 -8.80
C PHE A 6 14.60 -3.76 -10.10
N GLU A 7 13.38 -3.61 -10.60
CA GLU A 7 12.88 -4.22 -11.82
C GLU A 7 12.44 -3.11 -12.79
N PRO A 8 13.31 -2.64 -13.69
CA PRO A 8 12.98 -1.56 -14.61
C PRO A 8 11.95 -2.00 -15.65
N ALA A 9 11.09 -1.07 -16.08
CA ALA A 9 10.21 -1.28 -17.23
C ALA A 9 11.02 -1.51 -18.51
N HIS A 10 12.07 -0.72 -18.70
CA HIS A 10 12.99 -0.82 -19.82
C HIS A 10 14.44 -0.69 -19.37
N PRO A 11 15.36 -1.55 -19.84
CA PRO A 11 16.78 -1.40 -19.55
C PRO A 11 17.31 -0.04 -20.00
N GLY A 12 18.03 0.66 -19.13
CA GLY A 12 18.71 1.94 -19.45
C GLY A 12 17.79 3.17 -19.53
N ARG A 13 16.50 3.04 -19.26
CA ARG A 13 15.55 4.17 -19.23
C ARG A 13 14.77 4.17 -17.92
N THR A 14 14.66 5.31 -17.25
CA THR A 14 13.82 5.51 -16.08
C THR A 14 12.37 5.74 -16.50
N SER A 15 11.44 5.00 -15.92
CA SER A 15 10.01 5.23 -16.08
C SER A 15 9.57 6.48 -15.31
N PRO A 16 8.60 7.26 -15.83
CA PRO A 16 8.02 8.39 -15.09
C PRO A 16 7.23 7.96 -13.84
N ILE A 17 6.85 6.68 -13.76
CA ILE A 17 6.12 6.12 -12.62
C ILE A 17 6.94 4.98 -12.00
N ARG A 18 7.03 5.00 -10.68
CA ARG A 18 7.64 3.95 -9.88
C ARG A 18 6.65 3.39 -8.88
N VAL A 19 6.51 2.08 -8.84
CA VAL A 19 5.71 1.38 -7.83
C VAL A 19 6.66 0.71 -6.86
N LEU A 20 6.62 1.17 -5.61
CA LEU A 20 7.43 0.64 -4.52
C LEU A 20 6.55 -0.24 -3.63
N MET A 21 6.97 -1.49 -3.39
CA MET A 21 6.22 -2.45 -2.58
C MET A 21 7.02 -2.93 -1.37
N LEU A 22 6.39 -2.82 -0.21
CA LEU A 22 6.87 -3.35 1.07
C LEU A 22 6.27 -4.73 1.33
N PRO A 23 7.05 -5.73 1.76
CA PRO A 23 6.58 -7.10 1.94
C PRO A 23 5.73 -7.27 3.20
N ALA A 24 5.09 -8.42 3.30
CA ALA A 24 4.51 -8.91 4.55
C ALA A 24 5.61 -9.16 5.59
N ALA A 25 5.23 -9.29 6.86
CA ALA A 25 6.17 -9.68 7.91
C ALA A 25 6.89 -10.99 7.54
N TYR A 26 8.20 -11.04 7.76
CA TYR A 26 9.10 -12.17 7.45
C TYR A 26 9.23 -12.52 5.96
N ALA A 27 8.66 -11.75 5.05
CA ALA A 27 8.87 -11.92 3.62
C ALA A 27 10.01 -11.00 3.12
N GLU A 28 10.64 -11.42 2.01
CA GLU A 28 11.78 -10.74 1.42
C GLU A 28 11.40 -10.08 0.07
N PRO A 29 12.17 -9.11 -0.42
CA PRO A 29 11.94 -8.52 -1.74
C PRO A 29 11.90 -9.55 -2.88
N SER A 30 12.66 -10.64 -2.79
CA SER A 30 12.68 -11.74 -3.76
C SER A 30 11.35 -12.48 -3.88
N ASP A 31 10.54 -12.51 -2.83
CA ASP A 31 9.26 -13.19 -2.85
C ASP A 31 8.29 -12.55 -3.85
N PHE A 32 8.33 -11.23 -4.02
CA PHE A 32 7.54 -10.56 -5.06
C PHE A 32 7.87 -11.08 -6.46
N VAL A 33 9.16 -11.27 -6.74
CA VAL A 33 9.60 -11.79 -8.04
C VAL A 33 9.18 -13.25 -8.21
N GLN A 34 9.38 -14.09 -7.19
CA GLN A 34 9.00 -15.50 -7.17
C GLN A 34 7.49 -15.69 -7.38
N HIS A 35 6.67 -14.82 -6.78
CA HIS A 35 5.22 -14.83 -6.93
C HIS A 35 4.71 -14.05 -8.15
N GLY A 36 5.61 -13.63 -9.05
CA GLY A 36 5.29 -13.15 -10.38
C GLY A 36 4.80 -11.69 -10.47
N PHE A 37 5.05 -10.86 -9.45
CA PHE A 37 4.64 -9.44 -9.49
C PHE A 37 5.31 -8.68 -10.63
N ALA A 38 6.64 -8.82 -10.78
CA ALA A 38 7.36 -8.21 -11.90
C ALA A 38 6.90 -8.77 -13.26
N ARG A 39 6.70 -10.09 -13.35
CA ARG A 39 6.21 -10.76 -14.56
C ARG A 39 4.86 -10.20 -15.01
N ALA A 40 3.93 -9.94 -14.07
CA ALA A 40 2.61 -9.40 -14.39
C ALA A 40 2.64 -8.03 -15.05
N VAL A 41 3.59 -7.17 -14.68
CA VAL A 41 3.81 -5.86 -15.30
C VAL A 41 4.33 -6.01 -16.71
N ARG A 42 5.33 -6.89 -16.91
CA ARG A 42 5.93 -7.16 -18.22
C ARG A 42 4.95 -7.77 -19.21
N GLU A 43 4.16 -8.77 -18.79
CA GLU A 43 3.13 -9.42 -19.63
C GLU A 43 2.05 -8.46 -20.12
N ARG A 44 1.83 -7.35 -19.41
CA ARG A 44 0.86 -6.31 -19.75
C ARG A 44 1.49 -5.10 -20.45
N SER A 45 2.81 -5.12 -20.68
CA SER A 45 3.55 -3.98 -21.24
C SER A 45 3.29 -2.66 -20.51
N ILE A 46 3.13 -2.72 -19.17
CA ILE A 46 2.90 -1.54 -18.34
C ILE A 46 4.25 -0.84 -18.09
N GLU A 47 4.31 0.44 -18.41
CA GLU A 47 5.53 1.25 -18.30
C GLU A 47 5.72 1.82 -16.87
N VAL A 48 5.99 0.94 -15.92
CA VAL A 48 6.33 1.31 -14.53
C VAL A 48 7.61 0.61 -14.08
N ASP A 49 8.47 1.34 -13.40
CA ASP A 49 9.58 0.74 -12.67
C ASP A 49 9.07 0.17 -11.35
N LEU A 50 9.55 -1.03 -10.98
CA LEU A 50 9.21 -1.65 -9.70
C LEU A 50 10.40 -1.61 -8.75
N VAL A 51 10.11 -1.30 -7.50
CA VAL A 51 11.06 -1.39 -6.39
C VAL A 51 10.44 -2.26 -5.30
N PHE A 52 11.02 -3.42 -5.06
CA PHE A 52 10.67 -4.26 -3.92
C PHE A 52 11.71 -4.05 -2.83
N THR A 53 11.31 -3.51 -1.68
CA THR A 53 12.25 -3.22 -0.61
C THR A 53 11.82 -3.84 0.70
N GLY A 54 12.77 -4.50 1.38
CA GLY A 54 12.58 -5.12 2.66
C GLY A 54 12.87 -4.18 3.83
N PHE A 55 12.54 -4.61 5.03
CA PHE A 55 12.80 -3.91 6.28
C PHE A 55 13.08 -4.93 7.39
N HIS A 56 13.78 -4.48 8.43
CA HIS A 56 13.96 -5.27 9.64
C HIS A 56 12.91 -4.91 10.69
N LEU A 57 12.36 -5.91 11.39
CA LEU A 57 11.32 -5.68 12.41
C LEU A 57 11.81 -4.75 13.54
N GLN A 58 13.10 -4.74 13.86
CA GLN A 58 13.65 -3.81 14.83
C GLN A 58 13.52 -2.36 14.37
N GLU A 59 13.69 -2.08 13.07
CA GLU A 59 13.55 -0.73 12.50
C GLU A 59 12.08 -0.28 12.48
N VAL A 60 11.15 -1.23 12.39
CA VAL A 60 9.72 -0.94 12.55
C VAL A 60 9.43 -0.54 13.99
N ASN A 61 9.95 -1.28 14.96
CA ASN A 61 9.70 -1.06 16.38
C ASN A 61 10.27 0.27 16.89
N ASP A 62 11.39 0.72 16.34
CA ASP A 62 12.05 1.98 16.72
C ASP A 62 11.76 3.15 15.78
N GLY A 63 10.87 2.96 14.80
CA GLY A 63 10.40 3.97 13.86
C GLY A 63 11.41 4.37 12.77
N ARG A 64 12.64 3.85 12.78
CA ARG A 64 13.68 4.19 11.79
C ARG A 64 13.32 3.77 10.37
N VAL A 65 12.41 2.82 10.21
CA VAL A 65 11.96 2.35 8.89
C VAL A 65 11.46 3.50 8.01
N PHE A 66 10.76 4.48 8.59
CA PHE A 66 10.19 5.60 7.81
C PHE A 66 11.27 6.55 7.29
N THR A 67 12.25 6.91 8.13
CA THR A 67 13.38 7.74 7.72
C THR A 67 14.21 7.04 6.65
N ARG A 68 14.52 5.75 6.83
CA ARG A 68 15.28 4.98 5.84
C ARG A 68 14.53 4.84 4.53
N LEU A 69 13.24 4.53 4.56
CA LEU A 69 12.41 4.44 3.37
C LEU A 69 12.42 5.76 2.58
N ARG A 70 12.32 6.88 3.29
CA ARG A 70 12.37 8.20 2.71
C ARG A 70 13.72 8.50 2.07
N ASP A 71 14.80 8.40 2.86
CA ASP A 71 16.14 8.86 2.47
C ASP A 71 16.78 7.93 1.44
N GLU A 72 16.60 6.62 1.58
CA GLU A 72 17.26 5.64 0.73
C GLU A 72 16.49 5.30 -0.55
N ILE A 73 15.15 5.50 -0.59
CA ILE A 73 14.31 5.03 -1.70
C ILE A 73 13.49 6.16 -2.32
N LEU A 74 12.70 6.89 -1.51
CA LEU A 74 11.70 7.83 -2.04
C LEU A 74 12.32 9.13 -2.54
N LEU A 75 13.22 9.76 -1.77
CA LEU A 75 13.92 10.97 -2.21
C LEU A 75 14.77 10.73 -3.47
N PRO A 76 15.54 9.63 -3.59
CA PRO A 76 16.23 9.30 -4.85
C PRO A 76 15.27 9.12 -6.03
N ALA A 77 14.10 8.51 -5.85
CA ALA A 77 13.11 8.36 -6.91
C ALA A 77 12.52 9.74 -7.32
N ALA A 78 12.19 10.57 -6.35
CA ALA A 78 11.70 11.93 -6.60
C ALA A 78 12.73 12.81 -7.32
N ALA A 79 14.01 12.69 -6.98
CA ALA A 79 15.12 13.39 -7.65
C ALA A 79 15.27 13.00 -9.12
N LEU A 80 14.81 11.81 -9.52
CA LEU A 80 14.72 11.36 -10.91
C LEU A 80 13.42 11.82 -11.61
N GLY A 81 12.56 12.56 -10.94
CA GLY A 81 11.28 13.01 -11.48
C GLY A 81 10.19 11.93 -11.52
N CYS A 82 10.37 10.81 -10.81
CA CYS A 82 9.39 9.74 -10.79
C CYS A 82 8.20 10.08 -9.88
N ALA A 83 6.98 9.87 -10.38
CA ALA A 83 5.77 9.81 -9.56
C ALA A 83 5.74 8.46 -8.83
N VAL A 84 5.75 8.45 -7.49
CA VAL A 84 5.87 7.23 -6.70
C VAL A 84 4.54 6.77 -6.14
N TRP A 85 4.13 5.54 -6.50
CA TRP A 85 3.12 4.78 -5.79
C TRP A 85 3.79 3.96 -4.69
N LEU A 86 3.41 4.19 -3.45
CA LEU A 86 3.89 3.39 -2.32
C LEU A 86 2.85 2.32 -2.00
N GLY A 87 3.30 1.08 -1.98
CA GLY A 87 2.43 -0.03 -1.67
C GLY A 87 3.02 -0.98 -0.64
N GLY A 88 2.19 -1.91 -0.21
CA GLY A 88 2.64 -2.96 0.68
C GLY A 88 1.59 -4.01 0.96
N ILE A 89 2.08 -5.15 1.43
CA ILE A 89 1.28 -6.31 1.82
C ILE A 89 1.32 -6.44 3.34
N SER A 90 0.16 -6.63 3.98
CA SER A 90 0.07 -6.90 5.42
C SER A 90 0.83 -5.84 6.25
N LEU A 91 1.92 -6.20 6.95
CA LEU A 91 2.75 -5.25 7.70
C LEU A 91 3.33 -4.17 6.79
N GLY A 92 3.77 -4.52 5.57
CA GLY A 92 4.22 -3.53 4.57
C GLY A 92 3.12 -2.54 4.18
N GLY A 93 1.85 -2.98 4.13
CA GLY A 93 0.71 -2.09 3.92
C GLY A 93 0.47 -1.12 5.08
N TYR A 94 0.67 -1.57 6.32
CA TYR A 94 0.64 -0.71 7.49
C TYR A 94 1.76 0.35 7.46
N LEU A 95 2.97 -0.07 7.09
CA LEU A 95 4.11 0.86 6.95
C LEU A 95 3.88 1.89 5.83
N ALA A 96 3.27 1.48 4.73
CA ALA A 96 2.90 2.41 3.66
C ALA A 96 1.89 3.46 4.13
N LEU A 97 0.88 3.06 4.91
CA LEU A 97 -0.06 3.99 5.57
C LEU A 97 0.63 4.92 6.56
N GLY A 98 1.50 4.38 7.43
CA GLY A 98 2.25 5.16 8.41
C GLY A 98 3.22 6.16 7.76
N TYR A 99 3.81 5.80 6.62
CA TYR A 99 4.61 6.73 5.83
C TYR A 99 3.76 7.84 5.23
N ALA A 100 2.65 7.50 4.59
CA ALA A 100 1.77 8.47 3.95
C ALA A 100 1.15 9.46 4.96
N GLU A 101 0.87 9.00 6.17
CA GLU A 101 0.39 9.85 7.27
C GLU A 101 1.43 10.92 7.64
N ARG A 102 2.72 10.54 7.68
CA ARG A 102 3.83 11.44 8.06
C ARG A 102 4.27 12.38 6.93
N HIS A 103 4.15 11.93 5.68
CA HIS A 103 4.73 12.58 4.50
C HIS A 103 3.67 12.80 3.42
N GLN A 104 2.57 13.48 3.79
CA GLN A 104 1.50 13.83 2.87
C GLN A 104 2.06 14.71 1.74
N GLY A 105 1.74 14.36 0.50
CA GLY A 105 2.17 15.09 -0.70
C GLY A 105 3.45 14.56 -1.37
N GLU A 106 4.17 13.61 -0.76
CA GLU A 106 5.34 12.99 -1.40
C GLU A 106 4.98 11.81 -2.33
N LEU A 107 3.72 11.34 -2.29
CA LEU A 107 3.27 10.15 -3.01
C LEU A 107 2.25 10.48 -4.10
N ALA A 108 2.34 9.76 -5.22
CA ALA A 108 1.35 9.77 -6.29
C ALA A 108 0.14 8.87 -6.00
N GLY A 109 0.27 7.93 -5.08
CA GLY A 109 -0.81 7.06 -4.65
C GLY A 109 -0.37 5.95 -3.69
N LEU A 110 -1.37 5.24 -3.16
CA LEU A 110 -1.18 4.08 -2.28
C LEU A 110 -1.75 2.81 -2.91
N CYS A 111 -0.99 1.70 -2.79
CA CYS A 111 -1.42 0.37 -3.21
C CYS A 111 -1.30 -0.62 -2.04
N LEU A 112 -2.41 -0.99 -1.42
CA LEU A 112 -2.46 -1.71 -0.16
C LEU A 112 -3.13 -3.07 -0.33
N PHE A 113 -2.42 -4.15 -0.03
CA PHE A 113 -2.99 -5.49 -0.07
C PHE A 113 -3.07 -6.09 1.32
N ALA A 114 -4.30 -6.36 1.76
CA ALA A 114 -4.60 -6.95 3.07
C ALA A 114 -3.77 -6.30 4.20
N PRO A 115 -3.74 -4.95 4.34
CA PRO A 115 -2.85 -4.28 5.27
C PRO A 115 -3.11 -4.74 6.71
N TYR A 116 -2.04 -4.89 7.50
CA TYR A 116 -2.17 -4.99 8.94
C TYR A 116 -2.71 -3.65 9.47
N LEU A 117 -3.75 -3.66 10.25
CA LEU A 117 -4.44 -2.45 10.71
C LEU A 117 -4.32 -2.24 12.22
N GLY A 118 -3.20 -2.69 12.79
CA GLY A 118 -2.90 -2.51 14.19
C GLY A 118 -3.52 -3.55 15.13
N SER A 119 -3.49 -3.25 16.41
CA SER A 119 -3.97 -4.12 17.49
C SER A 119 -5.49 -4.23 17.51
N TYR A 120 -5.98 -5.22 18.28
CA TYR A 120 -7.40 -5.36 18.55
C TYR A 120 -7.96 -4.20 19.41
N LEU A 121 -7.12 -3.48 20.11
CA LEU A 121 -7.52 -2.38 20.98
C LEU A 121 -8.19 -1.25 20.19
N VAL A 122 -7.47 -0.68 19.22
CA VAL A 122 -7.96 0.46 18.43
C VAL A 122 -9.13 0.05 17.52
N THR A 123 -9.03 -1.11 16.87
CA THR A 123 -10.13 -1.59 16.02
C THR A 123 -11.42 -1.85 16.80
N SER A 124 -11.32 -2.30 18.07
CA SER A 124 -12.49 -2.47 18.94
C SER A 124 -13.09 -1.14 19.39
N GLU A 125 -12.27 -0.09 19.56
CA GLU A 125 -12.79 1.26 19.83
C GLU A 125 -13.62 1.76 18.65
N ILE A 126 -13.12 1.59 17.41
CA ILE A 126 -13.81 1.97 16.18
C ILE A 126 -15.13 1.18 16.03
N GLU A 127 -15.11 -0.12 16.30
CA GLU A 127 -16.31 -0.96 16.25
C GLU A 127 -17.36 -0.51 17.30
N ARG A 128 -16.94 -0.21 18.55
CA ARG A 128 -17.86 0.30 19.58
C ARG A 128 -18.44 1.67 19.23
N ALA A 129 -17.69 2.49 18.50
CA ALA A 129 -18.16 3.75 17.94
C ALA A 129 -19.06 3.58 16.72
N GLN A 130 -19.37 2.34 16.31
CA GLN A 130 -20.19 2.02 15.12
C GLN A 130 -19.55 2.47 13.79
N GLY A 131 -18.24 2.58 13.74
CA GLY A 131 -17.48 2.90 12.54
C GLY A 131 -16.51 4.04 12.68
N LEU A 132 -15.67 4.20 11.65
CA LEU A 132 -14.57 5.17 11.67
C LEU A 132 -15.08 6.63 11.64
N GLU A 133 -16.19 6.91 10.99
CA GLU A 133 -16.81 8.24 10.94
C GLU A 133 -17.19 8.76 12.33
N SER A 134 -17.77 7.88 13.16
CA SER A 134 -18.23 8.23 14.51
C SER A 134 -17.14 8.11 15.57
N TRP A 135 -15.98 7.52 15.22
CA TRP A 135 -14.89 7.30 16.17
C TRP A 135 -14.20 8.60 16.55
N GLN A 136 -14.15 8.87 17.86
CA GLN A 136 -13.49 10.03 18.46
C GLN A 136 -12.40 9.53 19.42
N PRO A 137 -11.14 9.41 18.99
CA PRO A 137 -10.08 8.85 19.84
C PRO A 137 -9.67 9.73 21.01
N GLY A 138 -10.13 10.98 21.07
CA GLY A 138 -9.65 11.95 22.07
C GLY A 138 -8.19 12.36 21.83
N GLU A 139 -7.55 12.83 22.89
CA GLU A 139 -6.11 13.06 22.92
C GLU A 139 -5.38 11.72 23.13
N PHE A 140 -4.29 11.50 22.44
CA PHE A 140 -3.45 10.32 22.56
C PHE A 140 -1.97 10.69 22.33
N PRO A 141 -1.01 9.91 22.85
CA PRO A 141 0.42 10.17 22.70
C PRO A 141 0.85 10.27 21.23
N GLU A 142 1.86 11.11 20.95
CA GLU A 142 2.37 11.29 19.59
C GLU A 142 2.98 10.01 18.99
N ASP A 143 3.44 9.09 19.83
CA ASP A 143 3.98 7.78 19.45
C ASP A 143 2.91 6.70 19.29
N ASP A 144 1.62 7.01 19.47
CA ASP A 144 0.51 6.10 19.18
C ASP A 144 0.25 6.04 17.66
N ASP A 145 1.11 5.32 16.97
CA ASP A 145 1.07 5.16 15.52
C ASP A 145 -0.23 4.52 15.02
N GLU A 146 -0.84 3.63 15.82
CA GLU A 146 -2.09 2.97 15.41
C GLU A 146 -3.23 3.97 15.31
N ARG A 147 -3.44 4.82 16.32
CA ARG A 147 -4.48 5.85 16.27
C ARG A 147 -4.20 6.91 15.22
N ARG A 148 -2.93 7.28 15.02
CA ARG A 148 -2.53 8.20 13.95
C ARG A 148 -2.91 7.65 12.58
N VAL A 149 -2.57 6.40 12.29
CA VAL A 149 -2.89 5.72 11.02
C VAL A 149 -4.41 5.64 10.82
N TRP A 150 -5.18 5.27 11.83
CA TRP A 150 -6.63 5.22 11.70
C TRP A 150 -7.27 6.60 11.49
N ARG A 151 -6.74 7.63 12.15
CA ARG A 151 -7.17 9.02 11.90
C ARG A 151 -6.86 9.45 10.46
N PHE A 152 -5.71 9.05 9.93
CA PHE A 152 -5.35 9.30 8.54
C PHE A 152 -6.26 8.52 7.57
N ILE A 153 -6.53 7.24 7.80
CA ILE A 153 -7.44 6.42 6.97
C ILE A 153 -8.80 7.12 6.81
N ARG A 154 -9.34 7.74 7.85
CA ARG A 154 -10.61 8.48 7.77
C ARG A 154 -10.58 9.61 6.75
N THR A 155 -9.42 10.18 6.45
CA THR A 155 -9.29 11.27 5.48
C THR A 155 -9.14 10.79 4.03
N LEU A 156 -8.81 9.53 3.81
CA LEU A 156 -8.45 9.02 2.48
C LEU A 156 -9.61 9.03 1.49
N GLY A 157 -10.82 8.70 1.93
CA GLY A 157 -11.99 8.64 1.04
C GLY A 157 -12.41 9.99 0.44
N ALA A 158 -12.19 11.08 1.18
CA ALA A 158 -12.44 12.46 0.74
C ALA A 158 -11.18 13.16 0.21
N GLY A 159 -9.99 12.56 0.41
CA GLY A 159 -8.71 13.14 0.04
C GLY A 159 -8.39 13.07 -1.44
N SER A 160 -7.33 13.78 -1.83
CA SER A 160 -6.80 13.80 -3.20
C SER A 160 -5.78 12.70 -3.49
N LEU A 161 -5.26 12.01 -2.45
CA LEU A 161 -4.31 10.92 -2.63
C LEU A 161 -5.03 9.69 -3.16
N PRO A 162 -4.73 9.21 -4.39
CA PRO A 162 -5.32 7.99 -4.91
C PRO A 162 -4.95 6.77 -4.04
N VAL A 163 -5.94 5.97 -3.72
CA VAL A 163 -5.75 4.71 -2.96
C VAL A 163 -6.29 3.55 -3.76
N HIS A 164 -5.61 2.41 -3.67
CA HIS A 164 -6.13 1.12 -4.11
C HIS A 164 -6.00 0.13 -2.96
N LEU A 165 -7.13 -0.33 -2.43
CA LEU A 165 -7.21 -1.31 -1.36
C LEU A 165 -7.66 -2.65 -1.91
N GLY A 166 -6.81 -3.65 -1.82
CA GLY A 166 -7.11 -5.02 -2.22
C GLY A 166 -7.26 -5.95 -1.02
N LEU A 167 -8.35 -6.73 -0.97
CA LEU A 167 -8.71 -7.57 0.16
C LEU A 167 -9.07 -8.99 -0.28
N GLY A 168 -8.64 -9.99 0.51
CA GLY A 168 -9.15 -11.36 0.43
C GLY A 168 -10.45 -11.50 1.23
N ARG A 169 -11.47 -12.14 0.64
CA ARG A 169 -12.76 -12.34 1.31
C ARG A 169 -12.65 -13.23 2.54
N GLU A 170 -11.81 -14.25 2.47
CA GLU A 170 -11.56 -15.23 3.52
C GLU A 170 -10.32 -14.89 4.36
N ASP A 171 -9.82 -13.64 4.27
CA ASP A 171 -8.68 -13.19 5.05
C ASP A 171 -9.01 -13.20 6.55
N ARG A 172 -8.07 -13.68 7.37
CA ARG A 172 -8.22 -13.70 8.84
C ARG A 172 -8.44 -12.31 9.45
N PHE A 173 -8.09 -11.24 8.73
CA PHE A 173 -8.29 -9.85 9.14
C PHE A 173 -9.49 -9.19 8.45
N ALA A 174 -10.32 -9.93 7.70
CA ALA A 174 -11.41 -9.41 6.88
C ALA A 174 -12.34 -8.45 7.65
N ARG A 175 -12.63 -8.72 8.94
CA ARG A 175 -13.45 -7.84 9.78
C ARG A 175 -12.82 -6.45 9.96
N ARG A 176 -11.50 -6.37 10.19
CA ARG A 176 -10.78 -5.09 10.33
C ARG A 176 -10.64 -4.40 8.99
N HIS A 177 -10.40 -5.16 7.93
CA HIS A 177 -10.37 -4.64 6.57
C HIS A 177 -11.69 -3.97 6.16
N ALA A 178 -12.84 -4.49 6.61
CA ALA A 178 -14.14 -3.89 6.36
C ALA A 178 -14.28 -2.48 6.97
N LEU A 179 -13.66 -2.24 8.15
CA LEU A 179 -13.63 -0.90 8.77
C LEU A 179 -12.87 0.10 7.88
N MET A 180 -11.73 -0.30 7.32
CA MET A 180 -10.96 0.54 6.41
C MET A 180 -11.70 0.74 5.08
N ALA A 181 -12.23 -0.34 4.51
CA ALA A 181 -12.95 -0.28 3.25
C ALA A 181 -14.15 0.66 3.29
N ALA A 182 -14.85 0.74 4.44
CA ALA A 182 -15.97 1.65 4.65
C ALA A 182 -15.58 3.14 4.61
N ALA A 183 -14.31 3.48 4.86
CA ALA A 183 -13.79 4.85 4.79
C ALA A 183 -13.32 5.26 3.39
N LEU A 184 -13.29 4.35 2.42
CA LEU A 184 -12.81 4.58 1.07
C LEU A 184 -13.97 4.62 0.07
N ARG A 185 -13.70 5.19 -1.11
CA ARG A 185 -14.64 5.11 -2.22
C ARG A 185 -14.75 3.67 -2.71
N ARG A 186 -15.94 3.26 -3.10
CA ARG A 186 -16.18 1.88 -3.55
C ARG A 186 -15.25 1.43 -4.69
N ASP A 187 -14.95 2.31 -5.61
CA ASP A 187 -14.10 2.04 -6.77
C ASP A 187 -12.60 1.94 -6.43
N ASP A 188 -12.24 2.31 -5.21
CA ASP A 188 -10.87 2.17 -4.69
C ASP A 188 -10.65 0.85 -3.93
N VAL A 189 -11.69 0.00 -3.82
CA VAL A 189 -11.65 -1.25 -3.06
C VAL A 189 -11.95 -2.45 -3.94
N ASP A 190 -11.00 -3.36 -4.04
CA ASP A 190 -11.15 -4.66 -4.70
C ASP A 190 -11.21 -5.78 -3.66
N VAL A 191 -12.24 -6.64 -3.75
CA VAL A 191 -12.38 -7.84 -2.92
C VAL A 191 -12.37 -9.07 -3.80
N VAL A 192 -11.43 -9.97 -3.58
CA VAL A 192 -11.31 -11.22 -4.32
C VAL A 192 -11.50 -12.43 -3.40
N PRO A 193 -11.89 -13.61 -3.93
CA PRO A 193 -11.84 -14.84 -3.17
C PRO A 193 -10.40 -15.18 -2.77
N GLY A 194 -10.19 -15.62 -1.53
CA GLY A 194 -8.90 -16.04 -0.99
C GLY A 194 -8.58 -15.43 0.37
N GLY A 195 -7.51 -15.95 0.99
CA GLY A 195 -7.09 -15.61 2.34
C GLY A 195 -5.93 -14.63 2.41
N HIS A 196 -5.15 -14.74 3.49
CA HIS A 196 -3.97 -13.91 3.73
C HIS A 196 -2.72 -14.59 3.17
N ASP A 197 -2.61 -14.70 1.86
CA ASP A 197 -1.60 -15.48 1.16
C ASP A 197 -1.17 -14.87 -0.17
N TRP A 198 -0.03 -15.33 -0.70
CA TRP A 198 0.57 -14.84 -1.94
C TRP A 198 -0.31 -15.03 -3.18
N LEU A 199 -1.12 -16.10 -3.24
CA LEU A 199 -2.01 -16.32 -4.37
C LEU A 199 -3.08 -15.23 -4.45
N THR A 200 -3.65 -14.89 -3.30
CA THR A 200 -4.62 -13.82 -3.15
C THR A 200 -4.00 -12.47 -3.47
N TRP A 201 -2.84 -12.15 -2.91
CA TRP A 201 -2.13 -10.88 -3.14
C TRP A 201 -1.71 -10.72 -4.60
N ARG A 202 -1.34 -11.81 -5.26
CA ARG A 202 -1.02 -11.77 -6.69
C ARG A 202 -2.25 -11.45 -7.55
N ARG A 203 -3.43 -11.96 -7.22
CA ARG A 203 -4.70 -11.58 -7.88
C ARG A 203 -5.04 -10.11 -7.66
N LEU A 204 -4.83 -9.60 -6.44
CA LEU A 204 -5.05 -8.19 -6.10
C LEU A 204 -4.07 -7.28 -6.85
N TRP A 205 -2.82 -7.71 -7.01
CA TRP A 205 -1.84 -7.02 -7.83
C TRP A 205 -2.30 -6.88 -9.30
N ASP A 206 -2.84 -7.95 -9.88
CA ASP A 206 -3.41 -7.89 -11.23
C ASP A 206 -4.55 -6.88 -11.35
N ARG A 207 -5.43 -6.82 -10.35
CA ARG A 207 -6.52 -5.84 -10.30
C ARG A 207 -5.98 -4.40 -10.22
N PHE A 208 -5.03 -4.16 -9.34
CA PHE A 208 -4.38 -2.86 -9.23
C PHE A 208 -3.75 -2.40 -10.55
N LEU A 209 -2.98 -3.27 -11.22
CA LEU A 209 -2.36 -2.93 -12.48
C LEU A 209 -3.39 -2.54 -13.55
N VAL A 210 -4.48 -3.27 -13.64
CA VAL A 210 -5.56 -2.96 -14.59
C VAL A 210 -6.26 -1.66 -14.22
N ALA A 211 -6.60 -1.47 -12.95
CA ALA A 211 -7.35 -0.30 -12.49
C ALA A 211 -6.57 1.02 -12.64
N ARG A 212 -5.24 0.97 -12.50
CA ARG A 212 -4.42 2.20 -12.43
C ARG A 212 -3.54 2.45 -13.65
N PHE A 213 -3.15 1.41 -14.38
CA PHE A 213 -2.14 1.52 -15.44
C PHE A 213 -2.57 0.92 -16.78
N ALA A 214 -3.65 0.14 -16.87
CA ALA A 214 -4.14 -0.31 -18.17
C ALA A 214 -4.66 0.89 -18.98
N PRO A 215 -4.44 0.91 -20.30
CA PRO A 215 -5.04 1.90 -21.19
C PRO A 215 -6.55 1.90 -20.98
N LYS A 216 -7.11 3.06 -20.67
CA LYS A 216 -8.58 3.19 -20.64
C LYS A 216 -9.09 2.96 -22.08
N PRO A 217 -10.15 2.13 -22.26
CA PRO A 217 -10.78 2.02 -23.58
C PRO A 217 -11.15 3.42 -24.05
N GLN A 218 -10.72 3.76 -25.27
CA GLN A 218 -11.15 5.02 -25.89
C GLN A 218 -12.67 4.96 -26.02
N PRO A 219 -13.40 6.05 -25.68
CA PRO A 219 -14.81 6.11 -25.97
C PRO A 219 -14.99 5.85 -27.47
N VAL A 220 -15.79 4.87 -27.84
CA VAL A 220 -16.22 4.66 -29.22
C VAL A 220 -17.04 5.90 -29.56
N GLU A 221 -16.48 6.76 -30.40
CA GLU A 221 -17.27 7.88 -30.94
C GLU A 221 -18.48 7.29 -31.69
N PRO A 222 -19.69 7.83 -31.47
CA PRO A 222 -20.90 7.33 -32.08
C PRO A 222 -20.95 7.58 -33.61
#